data_c44b621f8cab8ba958d9ba058d0afb46
#
_entry.id   c44b621f8cab8ba958d9ba058d0afb46
#
_cell.length_a   1.000
_cell.length_b   1.000
_cell.length_c   1.000
_cell.angle_alpha   90.00
_cell.angle_beta   90.00
_cell.angle_gamma   90.00
#
_symmetry.space_group_name_H-M   'P 1'
#
loop_
_entity.id
_entity.type
_entity.pdbx_description
1 polymer ?
#
loop_
_entity_poly.entity_id
_entity_poly.type
_entity_poly.pdbx_seq_one_letter_code
_entity_poly.pdbx_strand_id
1 'polypeptide(L)'
;MVSLAAPLSRVDIMRVLVVENFENAGLGQIGIAIAEAGGEIDLRRPYDGDTLPATAGDHDALVVLGGAQNALADDVSPYFPALIDLIRDFEGKDRAIAGVCLGSQLIARAFGGENRIGGAREFGWQPVELTADARADAVLGALPQSFPIFQWHDDTFSLPQSAIRLAGSQVAENQAFRIGRAAYGFQFHFEADTGLVRQWSELFSPLIAERRPEWAQVLEDEVARNGALADSAGLSIARAWVATI
;
A
#
# COMPACT_ATOMS: atom_id res chain seq x y z
N MET A 1 23.82 -44.25 27.16
CA MET A 1 23.93 -43.35 25.98
C MET A 1 22.67 -42.54 25.93
N VAL A 2 22.75 -41.26 26.33
CA VAL A 2 21.60 -40.31 26.30
C VAL A 2 21.64 -39.65 24.92
N SER A 3 20.65 -39.95 24.09
CA SER A 3 20.46 -39.27 22.80
C SER A 3 20.06 -37.83 23.06
N LEU A 4 20.94 -36.90 22.76
CA LEU A 4 20.62 -35.48 22.67
C LEU A 4 19.70 -35.26 21.46
N ALA A 5 18.42 -34.98 21.72
CA ALA A 5 17.50 -34.49 20.68
C ALA A 5 18.07 -33.19 20.12
N ALA A 6 18.20 -33.12 18.79
CA ALA A 6 18.57 -31.91 18.11
C ALA A 6 17.56 -30.80 18.47
N PRO A 7 17.99 -29.53 18.65
CA PRO A 7 17.07 -28.45 18.89
C PRO A 7 16.11 -28.33 17.69
N LEU A 8 14.82 -28.25 17.96
CA LEU A 8 13.80 -27.92 16.96
C LEU A 8 14.23 -26.63 16.29
N SER A 9 14.38 -26.64 14.97
CA SER A 9 14.66 -25.45 14.17
C SER A 9 13.59 -24.40 14.52
N ARG A 10 14.04 -23.21 14.95
CA ARG A 10 13.17 -22.05 15.06
C ARG A 10 12.49 -21.91 13.70
N VAL A 11 11.18 -22.04 13.65
CA VAL A 11 10.42 -21.62 12.46
C VAL A 11 10.65 -20.12 12.42
N ASP A 12 11.39 -19.64 11.42
CA ASP A 12 11.58 -18.22 11.23
C ASP A 12 10.19 -17.64 10.85
N ILE A 13 9.57 -16.96 11.81
CA ILE A 13 8.27 -16.32 11.61
C ILE A 13 8.53 -15.05 10.80
N MET A 14 7.86 -14.91 9.66
CA MET A 14 7.89 -13.70 8.84
C MET A 14 7.51 -12.47 9.68
N ARG A 15 8.35 -11.45 9.70
CA ARG A 15 8.11 -10.20 10.42
C ARG A 15 7.95 -9.04 9.47
N VAL A 16 6.78 -8.39 9.51
CA VAL A 16 6.45 -7.26 8.65
C VAL A 16 6.40 -5.98 9.46
N LEU A 17 7.28 -5.03 9.13
CA LEU A 17 7.20 -3.67 9.65
C LEU A 17 6.09 -2.93 8.93
N VAL A 18 5.17 -2.34 9.68
CA VAL A 18 4.07 -1.54 9.14
C VAL A 18 4.19 -0.11 9.65
N VAL A 19 4.26 0.85 8.76
CA VAL A 19 4.22 2.28 9.08
C VAL A 19 2.84 2.83 8.74
N GLU A 20 2.08 3.16 9.79
CA GLU A 20 0.79 3.84 9.68
C GLU A 20 1.04 5.35 9.76
N ASN A 21 0.69 6.08 8.69
CA ASN A 21 0.97 7.51 8.58
C ASN A 21 -0.20 8.39 9.03
N PHE A 22 -1.36 7.80 9.27
CA PHE A 22 -2.57 8.52 9.66
C PHE A 22 -3.49 7.64 10.49
N GLU A 23 -4.16 8.21 11.48
CA GLU A 23 -5.08 7.49 12.35
C GLU A 23 -6.22 6.83 11.55
N ASN A 24 -6.51 5.56 11.88
CA ASN A 24 -7.55 4.75 11.22
C ASN A 24 -7.30 4.47 9.71
N ALA A 25 -6.06 4.60 9.21
CA ALA A 25 -5.74 4.16 7.85
C ALA A 25 -6.10 2.69 7.66
N GLY A 26 -5.71 1.84 8.61
CA GLY A 26 -6.05 0.41 8.62
C GLY A 26 -5.21 -0.44 7.66
N LEU A 27 -4.91 -1.66 8.06
CA LEU A 27 -4.19 -2.65 7.22
C LEU A 27 -5.10 -3.45 6.29
N GLY A 28 -6.40 -3.53 6.62
CA GLY A 28 -7.40 -4.23 5.80
C GLY A 28 -6.91 -5.57 5.26
N GLN A 29 -7.01 -5.76 3.96
CA GLN A 29 -6.66 -7.01 3.27
C GLN A 29 -5.17 -7.37 3.34
N ILE A 30 -4.26 -6.40 3.52
CA ILE A 30 -2.83 -6.66 3.76
C ILE A 30 -2.67 -7.41 5.08
N GLY A 31 -3.35 -6.94 6.14
CA GLY A 31 -3.33 -7.61 7.44
C GLY A 31 -3.88 -9.03 7.39
N ILE A 32 -4.95 -9.25 6.62
CA ILE A 32 -5.52 -10.58 6.37
C ILE A 32 -4.49 -11.50 5.71
N ALA A 33 -3.84 -11.04 4.64
CA ALA A 33 -2.85 -11.84 3.90
C ALA A 33 -1.61 -12.18 4.75
N ILE A 34 -1.11 -11.23 5.56
CA ILE A 34 0.00 -11.49 6.50
C ILE A 34 -0.40 -12.54 7.54
N ALA A 35 -1.61 -12.43 8.11
CA ALA A 35 -2.11 -13.39 9.10
C ALA A 35 -2.31 -14.79 8.50
N GLU A 36 -2.84 -14.90 7.28
CA GLU A 36 -2.97 -16.17 6.54
C GLU A 36 -1.62 -16.85 6.31
N ALA A 37 -0.55 -16.07 6.10
CA ALA A 37 0.81 -16.57 5.96
C ALA A 37 1.53 -16.86 7.30
N GLY A 38 0.87 -16.63 8.44
CA GLY A 38 1.46 -16.82 9.77
C GLY A 38 2.49 -15.76 10.15
N GLY A 39 2.45 -14.59 9.52
CA GLY A 39 3.37 -13.49 9.78
C GLY A 39 3.01 -12.68 11.02
N GLU A 40 4.02 -12.03 11.60
CA GLU A 40 3.89 -11.07 12.71
C GLU A 40 4.01 -9.63 12.18
N ILE A 41 3.20 -8.74 12.76
CA ILE A 41 3.15 -7.32 12.40
C ILE A 41 3.82 -6.50 13.51
N ASP A 42 4.86 -5.72 13.16
CA ASP A 42 5.41 -4.65 13.99
C ASP A 42 4.85 -3.31 13.48
N LEU A 43 3.80 -2.83 14.14
CA LEU A 43 3.10 -1.60 13.76
C LEU A 43 3.76 -0.38 14.41
N ARG A 44 4.09 0.62 13.60
CA ARG A 44 4.65 1.92 14.02
C ARG A 44 3.76 3.06 13.55
N ARG A 45 3.48 3.99 14.49
CA ARG A 45 2.68 5.20 14.29
C ARG A 45 3.52 6.45 14.56
N PRO A 46 4.40 6.85 13.62
CA PRO A 46 5.30 7.98 13.87
C PRO A 46 4.55 9.31 14.03
N TYR A 47 3.34 9.44 13.51
CA TYR A 47 2.47 10.60 13.76
C TYR A 47 2.04 10.70 15.24
N ASP A 48 2.05 9.61 15.98
CA ASP A 48 1.69 9.51 17.39
C ASP A 48 2.94 9.34 18.31
N GLY A 49 4.14 9.51 17.75
CA GLY A 49 5.41 9.54 18.48
C GLY A 49 6.21 8.24 18.46
N ASP A 50 5.78 7.19 17.77
CA ASP A 50 6.61 6.00 17.60
C ASP A 50 7.87 6.32 16.81
N THR A 51 8.99 5.75 17.23
CA THR A 51 10.25 5.84 16.50
C THR A 51 10.32 4.78 15.42
N LEU A 52 10.75 5.18 14.21
CA LEU A 52 11.08 4.25 13.15
C LEU A 52 12.46 3.62 13.41
N PRO A 53 12.64 2.31 13.09
CA PRO A 53 13.97 1.74 13.09
C PRO A 53 14.84 2.39 12.01
N ALA A 54 16.13 2.55 12.27
CA ALA A 54 17.05 3.16 11.32
C ALA A 54 17.34 2.25 10.09
N THR A 55 17.10 0.96 10.21
CA THR A 55 17.33 -0.05 9.15
C THR A 55 16.25 -1.13 9.23
N ALA A 56 16.16 -1.95 8.19
CA ALA A 56 15.26 -3.09 8.15
C ALA A 56 15.45 -4.09 9.31
N GLY A 57 16.65 -4.15 9.91
CA GLY A 57 16.92 -5.04 11.04
C GLY A 57 16.59 -6.50 10.72
N ASP A 58 15.69 -7.10 11.50
CA ASP A 58 15.18 -8.46 11.35
C ASP A 58 13.77 -8.53 10.73
N HIS A 59 13.24 -7.42 10.19
CA HIS A 59 11.99 -7.43 9.44
C HIS A 59 12.21 -7.93 8.01
N ASP A 60 11.35 -8.82 7.54
CA ASP A 60 11.40 -9.41 6.21
C ASP A 60 10.76 -8.51 5.14
N ALA A 61 9.82 -7.67 5.55
CA ALA A 61 9.11 -6.76 4.64
C ALA A 61 8.71 -5.45 5.33
N LEU A 62 8.39 -4.44 4.50
CA LEU A 62 7.89 -3.13 4.91
C LEU A 62 6.56 -2.82 4.22
N VAL A 63 5.57 -2.39 5.00
CA VAL A 63 4.34 -1.77 4.50
C VAL A 63 4.33 -0.31 4.90
N VAL A 64 4.11 0.59 3.93
CA VAL A 64 3.93 2.02 4.16
C VAL A 64 2.50 2.37 3.76
N LEU A 65 1.65 2.61 4.76
CA LEU A 65 0.23 2.91 4.53
C LEU A 65 0.00 4.33 4.02
N GLY A 66 -1.24 4.57 3.61
CA GLY A 66 -1.73 5.89 3.22
C GLY A 66 -1.74 6.92 4.35
N GLY A 67 -2.09 8.15 4.01
CA GLY A 67 -2.21 9.24 4.97
C GLY A 67 -2.77 10.50 4.33
N ALA A 68 -3.24 11.44 5.16
CA ALA A 68 -3.83 12.70 4.71
C ALA A 68 -2.77 13.74 4.29
N GLN A 69 -1.50 13.52 4.65
CA GLN A 69 -0.40 14.41 4.28
C GLN A 69 -0.01 14.21 2.82
N ASN A 70 0.55 15.26 2.19
CA ASN A 70 1.24 15.07 0.91
C ASN A 70 2.68 14.59 1.14
N ALA A 71 3.24 13.89 0.16
CA ALA A 71 4.56 13.25 0.28
C ALA A 71 5.76 14.25 0.34
N LEU A 72 5.53 15.55 0.26
CA LEU A 72 6.55 16.60 0.38
C LEU A 72 6.45 17.39 1.70
N ALA A 73 5.51 17.04 2.58
CA ALA A 73 5.22 17.75 3.83
C ALA A 73 6.15 17.34 4.98
N ASP A 74 7.47 17.47 4.79
CA ASP A 74 8.47 17.12 5.81
C ASP A 74 8.38 18.03 7.06
N ASP A 75 7.83 19.22 6.93
CA ASP A 75 7.53 20.15 8.03
C ASP A 75 6.37 19.69 8.92
N VAL A 76 5.38 19.02 8.33
CA VAL A 76 4.23 18.43 9.03
C VAL A 76 4.53 17.02 9.52
N SER A 77 5.32 16.28 8.77
CA SER A 77 5.70 14.90 9.05
C SER A 77 7.25 14.76 9.07
N PRO A 78 7.91 15.24 10.13
CA PRO A 78 9.37 15.32 10.20
C PRO A 78 10.06 13.94 10.18
N TYR A 79 9.32 12.85 10.26
CA TYR A 79 9.82 11.48 10.13
C TYR A 79 9.95 11.02 8.66
N PHE A 80 9.40 11.75 7.67
CA PHE A 80 9.46 11.34 6.26
C PHE A 80 10.87 11.12 5.74
N PRO A 81 11.88 11.99 6.01
CA PRO A 81 13.25 11.71 5.59
C PRO A 81 13.79 10.37 6.13
N ALA A 82 13.54 10.05 7.41
CA ALA A 82 13.97 8.78 7.99
C ALA A 82 13.19 7.58 7.39
N LEU A 83 11.90 7.74 7.07
CA LEU A 83 11.11 6.72 6.40
C LEU A 83 11.61 6.48 4.96
N ILE A 84 11.99 7.52 4.24
CA ILE A 84 12.59 7.42 2.91
C ILE A 84 13.91 6.64 2.94
N ASP A 85 14.77 6.92 3.93
CA ASP A 85 16.03 6.18 4.10
C ASP A 85 15.77 4.71 4.48
N LEU A 86 14.75 4.45 5.30
CA LEU A 86 14.32 3.10 5.64
C LEU A 86 13.78 2.33 4.42
N ILE A 87 12.97 2.96 3.56
CA ILE A 87 12.51 2.40 2.29
C ILE A 87 13.71 1.97 1.41
N ARG A 88 14.73 2.83 1.30
CA ARG A 88 15.96 2.52 0.54
C ARG A 88 16.74 1.37 1.17
N ASP A 89 16.80 1.28 2.50
CA ASP A 89 17.48 0.19 3.20
C ASP A 89 16.81 -1.16 2.98
N PHE A 90 15.45 -1.21 2.97
CA PHE A 90 14.70 -2.44 2.66
C PHE A 90 14.95 -2.89 1.22
N GLU A 91 14.84 -1.98 0.24
CA GLU A 91 15.06 -2.31 -1.18
C GLU A 91 16.51 -2.74 -1.42
N GLY A 92 17.50 -2.02 -0.86
CA GLY A 92 18.91 -2.36 -0.98
C GLY A 92 19.28 -3.72 -0.36
N LYS A 93 18.42 -4.28 0.50
CA LYS A 93 18.53 -5.64 1.06
C LYS A 93 17.64 -6.66 0.34
N ASP A 94 17.07 -6.28 -0.80
CA ASP A 94 16.15 -7.11 -1.60
C ASP A 94 14.91 -7.59 -0.82
N ARG A 95 14.46 -6.81 0.18
CA ARG A 95 13.27 -7.11 0.99
C ARG A 95 12.02 -6.50 0.36
N ALA A 96 10.88 -7.20 0.55
CA ALA A 96 9.61 -6.77 -0.03
C ALA A 96 9.11 -5.46 0.61
N ILE A 97 8.56 -4.57 -0.24
CA ILE A 97 7.95 -3.31 0.19
C ILE A 97 6.58 -3.17 -0.49
N ALA A 98 5.56 -2.78 0.27
CA ALA A 98 4.29 -2.31 -0.28
C ALA A 98 4.01 -0.89 0.23
N GLY A 99 3.83 0.05 -0.69
CA GLY A 99 3.37 1.40 -0.37
C GLY A 99 1.98 1.65 -0.96
N VAL A 100 1.08 2.16 -0.13
CA VAL A 100 -0.30 2.46 -0.51
C VAL A 100 -0.53 3.96 -0.47
N CYS A 101 -1.10 4.54 -1.51
CA CYS A 101 -1.45 5.95 -1.64
C CYS A 101 -0.24 6.85 -1.30
N LEU A 102 -0.23 7.56 -0.17
CA LEU A 102 0.93 8.31 0.32
C LEU A 102 2.20 7.42 0.38
N GLY A 103 2.07 6.17 0.79
CA GLY A 103 3.20 5.22 0.82
C GLY A 103 3.81 4.99 -0.55
N SER A 104 3.01 4.89 -1.60
CA SER A 104 3.50 4.77 -2.98
C SER A 104 4.25 6.02 -3.45
N GLN A 105 3.76 7.20 -3.05
CA GLN A 105 4.36 8.49 -3.35
C GLN A 105 5.71 8.66 -2.65
N LEU A 106 5.83 8.18 -1.39
CA LEU A 106 7.08 8.17 -0.64
C LEU A 106 8.10 7.18 -1.24
N ILE A 107 7.66 6.02 -1.74
CA ILE A 107 8.52 5.10 -2.49
C ILE A 107 9.01 5.77 -3.78
N ALA A 108 8.13 6.38 -4.57
CA ALA A 108 8.54 7.10 -5.77
C ALA A 108 9.59 8.18 -5.43
N ARG A 109 9.37 8.98 -4.38
CA ARG A 109 10.29 10.00 -3.88
C ARG A 109 11.63 9.40 -3.43
N ALA A 110 11.62 8.25 -2.76
CA ALA A 110 12.82 7.58 -2.28
C ALA A 110 13.80 7.24 -3.41
N PHE A 111 13.28 6.98 -4.60
CA PHE A 111 14.10 6.58 -5.77
C PHE A 111 14.15 7.64 -6.87
N GLY A 112 13.78 8.89 -6.58
CA GLY A 112 13.96 10.05 -7.47
C GLY A 112 12.76 10.36 -8.37
N GLY A 113 11.58 9.79 -8.09
CA GLY A 113 10.32 10.25 -8.68
C GLY A 113 9.90 11.59 -8.09
N GLU A 114 9.16 12.38 -8.86
CA GLU A 114 8.66 13.69 -8.47
C GLU A 114 7.19 13.59 -8.05
N ASN A 115 6.87 14.04 -6.85
CA ASN A 115 5.48 14.14 -6.39
C ASN A 115 4.83 15.43 -6.90
N ARG A 116 3.58 15.33 -7.36
CA ARG A 116 2.77 16.42 -7.91
C ARG A 116 1.51 16.59 -7.07
N ILE A 117 1.51 17.62 -6.25
CA ILE A 117 0.40 17.94 -5.35
C ILE A 117 -0.78 18.46 -6.17
N GLY A 118 -1.98 17.91 -5.92
CA GLY A 118 -3.20 18.24 -6.68
C GLY A 118 -3.19 17.78 -8.13
N GLY A 119 -2.27 16.88 -8.51
CA GLY A 119 -2.05 16.49 -9.91
C GLY A 119 -3.05 15.48 -10.48
N ALA A 120 -3.80 14.77 -9.63
CA ALA A 120 -4.80 13.78 -10.09
C ALA A 120 -5.78 13.47 -8.96
N ARG A 121 -7.03 13.90 -9.12
CA ARG A 121 -8.08 13.66 -8.11
C ARG A 121 -8.95 12.48 -8.49
N GLU A 122 -8.95 11.45 -7.64
CA GLU A 122 -9.84 10.28 -7.75
C GLU A 122 -10.44 9.95 -6.37
N PHE A 123 -11.73 9.57 -6.37
CA PHE A 123 -12.44 9.11 -5.17
C PHE A 123 -13.52 8.09 -5.53
N GLY A 124 -13.65 7.04 -4.71
CA GLY A 124 -14.60 5.94 -4.92
C GLY A 124 -14.01 4.82 -5.78
N TRP A 125 -14.81 3.83 -6.12
CA TRP A 125 -14.36 2.73 -6.99
C TRP A 125 -14.20 3.20 -8.43
N GLN A 126 -12.98 3.14 -8.94
CA GLN A 126 -12.63 3.52 -10.31
C GLN A 126 -11.91 2.37 -11.01
N PRO A 127 -12.07 2.23 -12.34
CA PRO A 127 -11.34 1.22 -13.08
C PRO A 127 -9.85 1.57 -13.17
N VAL A 128 -9.01 0.58 -12.91
CA VAL A 128 -7.57 0.61 -13.15
C VAL A 128 -7.25 -0.38 -14.26
N GLU A 129 -6.36 0.02 -15.18
CA GLU A 129 -5.94 -0.79 -16.32
C GLU A 129 -4.48 -1.24 -16.16
N LEU A 130 -4.24 -2.53 -16.34
CA LEU A 130 -2.90 -3.11 -16.31
C LEU A 130 -2.13 -2.77 -17.58
N THR A 131 -0.82 -2.52 -17.45
CA THR A 131 0.09 -2.40 -18.59
C THR A 131 0.45 -3.77 -19.17
N ALA A 132 1.14 -3.78 -20.31
CA ALA A 132 1.67 -5.02 -20.87
C ALA A 132 2.69 -5.68 -19.91
N ASP A 133 3.50 -4.87 -19.21
CA ASP A 133 4.53 -5.36 -18.27
C ASP A 133 3.91 -6.06 -17.05
N ALA A 134 2.70 -5.67 -16.64
CA ALA A 134 1.99 -6.30 -15.54
C ALA A 134 1.65 -7.78 -15.80
N ARG A 135 1.57 -8.22 -17.04
CA ARG A 135 1.23 -9.61 -17.40
C ARG A 135 2.21 -10.64 -16.88
N ALA A 136 3.48 -10.28 -16.77
CA ALA A 136 4.54 -11.14 -16.23
C ALA A 136 4.89 -10.80 -14.77
N ASP A 137 4.18 -9.85 -14.17
CA ASP A 137 4.44 -9.42 -12.80
C ASP A 137 3.89 -10.40 -11.77
N ALA A 138 4.68 -10.67 -10.72
CA ALA A 138 4.35 -11.66 -9.70
C ALA A 138 3.09 -11.29 -8.89
N VAL A 139 2.80 -9.99 -8.76
CA VAL A 139 1.70 -9.48 -7.91
C VAL A 139 0.45 -9.19 -8.73
N LEU A 140 0.60 -8.59 -9.90
CA LEU A 140 -0.54 -8.12 -10.70
C LEU A 140 -0.90 -9.03 -11.89
N GLY A 141 0.00 -9.94 -12.28
CA GLY A 141 -0.15 -10.72 -13.51
C GLY A 141 -1.36 -11.64 -13.58
N ALA A 142 -1.90 -12.07 -12.44
CA ALA A 142 -3.09 -12.92 -12.37
C ALA A 142 -4.43 -12.15 -12.42
N LEU A 143 -4.40 -10.80 -12.34
CA LEU A 143 -5.60 -9.98 -12.34
C LEU A 143 -6.18 -9.78 -13.75
N PRO A 144 -7.48 -9.46 -13.86
CA PRO A 144 -8.10 -9.02 -15.11
C PRO A 144 -7.37 -7.79 -15.68
N GLN A 145 -7.46 -7.57 -17.01
CA GLN A 145 -6.86 -6.42 -17.68
C GLN A 145 -7.32 -5.08 -17.09
N SER A 146 -8.58 -5.02 -16.65
CA SER A 146 -9.16 -3.88 -15.96
C SER A 146 -10.02 -4.39 -14.81
N PHE A 147 -9.97 -3.70 -13.68
CA PHE A 147 -10.76 -4.03 -12.49
C PHE A 147 -11.08 -2.76 -11.70
N PRO A 148 -12.26 -2.69 -11.03
CA PRO A 148 -12.57 -1.61 -10.12
C PRO A 148 -11.74 -1.76 -8.85
N ILE A 149 -11.23 -0.64 -8.34
CA ILE A 149 -10.53 -0.59 -7.05
C ILE A 149 -10.78 0.77 -6.38
N PHE A 150 -10.74 0.83 -5.06
CA PHE A 150 -11.04 2.06 -4.34
C PHE A 150 -9.90 3.08 -4.47
N GLN A 151 -10.28 4.33 -4.78
CA GLN A 151 -9.40 5.47 -4.93
C GLN A 151 -9.74 6.53 -3.88
N TRP A 152 -8.71 7.13 -3.29
CA TRP A 152 -8.87 8.32 -2.46
C TRP A 152 -7.56 9.12 -2.45
N HIS A 153 -7.33 9.89 -3.49
CA HIS A 153 -6.15 10.74 -3.60
C HIS A 153 -6.41 11.98 -4.45
N ASP A 154 -5.61 13.01 -4.22
CA ASP A 154 -5.55 14.24 -5.01
C ASP A 154 -4.20 14.38 -5.72
N ASP A 155 -3.18 13.72 -5.18
CA ASP A 155 -1.80 13.82 -5.61
C ASP A 155 -1.43 12.68 -6.54
N THR A 156 -0.39 12.89 -7.33
CA THR A 156 0.23 11.86 -8.17
C THR A 156 1.74 12.05 -8.21
N PHE A 157 2.44 11.22 -8.94
CA PHE A 157 3.89 11.24 -9.05
C PHE A 157 4.37 10.82 -10.43
N SER A 158 5.58 11.23 -10.80
CA SER A 158 6.33 10.60 -11.88
C SER A 158 7.06 9.37 -11.38
N LEU A 159 7.27 8.40 -12.26
CA LEU A 159 8.04 7.21 -11.91
C LEU A 159 9.55 7.51 -11.93
N PRO A 160 10.32 6.95 -10.98
CA PRO A 160 11.76 6.92 -11.09
C PRO A 160 12.20 6.04 -12.28
N GLN A 161 13.37 6.31 -12.84
CA GLN A 161 13.88 5.61 -14.02
C GLN A 161 14.01 4.09 -13.81
N SER A 162 14.22 3.63 -12.57
CA SER A 162 14.32 2.22 -12.21
C SER A 162 12.98 1.49 -12.09
N ALA A 163 11.86 2.22 -12.16
CA ALA A 163 10.53 1.66 -11.96
C ALA A 163 9.95 1.09 -13.25
N ILE A 164 9.21 -0.01 -13.10
CA ILE A 164 8.36 -0.58 -14.13
C ILE A 164 6.92 -0.18 -13.80
N ARG A 165 6.24 0.52 -14.71
CA ARG A 165 4.83 0.85 -14.57
C ARG A 165 3.98 -0.39 -14.81
N LEU A 166 3.08 -0.69 -13.87
CA LEU A 166 2.24 -1.89 -13.92
C LEU A 166 0.76 -1.56 -14.14
N ALA A 167 0.29 -0.39 -13.72
CA ALA A 167 -1.10 0.01 -13.91
C ALA A 167 -1.26 1.52 -14.04
N GLY A 168 -2.36 1.94 -14.67
CA GLY A 168 -2.78 3.33 -14.82
C GLY A 168 -4.29 3.48 -14.79
N SER A 169 -4.77 4.73 -14.68
CA SER A 169 -6.16 5.12 -14.88
C SER A 169 -6.25 6.26 -15.90
N GLN A 170 -7.46 6.66 -16.25
CA GLN A 170 -7.67 7.83 -17.13
C GLN A 170 -7.22 9.14 -16.48
N VAL A 171 -7.20 9.21 -15.15
CA VAL A 171 -6.87 10.41 -14.36
C VAL A 171 -5.41 10.40 -13.93
N ALA A 172 -4.91 9.24 -13.47
CA ALA A 172 -3.54 9.07 -13.00
C ALA A 172 -2.80 8.02 -13.82
N GLU A 173 -1.79 8.45 -14.58
CA GLU A 173 -0.98 7.56 -15.41
C GLU A 173 -0.31 6.46 -14.59
N ASN A 174 0.11 6.78 -13.36
CA ASN A 174 0.88 5.88 -12.49
C ASN A 174 0.02 5.43 -11.31
N GLN A 175 -0.69 4.32 -11.48
CA GLN A 175 -1.53 3.70 -10.45
C GLN A 175 -0.84 2.56 -9.70
N ALA A 176 0.06 1.85 -10.38
CA ALA A 176 0.93 0.87 -9.73
C ALA A 176 2.27 0.77 -10.46
N PHE A 177 3.32 0.53 -9.68
CA PHE A 177 4.68 0.33 -10.19
C PHE A 177 5.48 -0.61 -9.30
N ARG A 178 6.58 -1.12 -9.83
CA ARG A 178 7.57 -1.93 -9.10
C ARG A 178 8.98 -1.42 -9.34
N ILE A 179 9.79 -1.42 -8.29
CA ILE A 179 11.25 -1.17 -8.31
C ILE A 179 11.94 -2.44 -7.83
N GLY A 180 13.04 -2.81 -8.48
CA GLY A 180 13.77 -4.04 -8.13
C GLY A 180 12.90 -5.29 -8.18
N ARG A 181 13.11 -6.21 -7.24
CA ARG A 181 12.39 -7.47 -7.16
C ARG A 181 10.96 -7.32 -6.63
N ALA A 182 10.79 -6.62 -5.51
CA ALA A 182 9.55 -6.66 -4.73
C ALA A 182 9.19 -5.35 -4.00
N ALA A 183 9.71 -4.19 -4.44
CA ALA A 183 9.25 -2.90 -3.92
C ALA A 183 8.11 -2.36 -4.81
N TYR A 184 6.87 -2.45 -4.31
CA TYR A 184 5.67 -2.06 -5.02
C TYR A 184 5.07 -0.77 -4.45
N GLY A 185 4.66 0.13 -5.34
CA GLY A 185 3.82 1.28 -5.01
C GLY A 185 2.46 1.16 -5.68
N PHE A 186 1.40 1.35 -4.90
CA PHE A 186 0.00 1.37 -5.35
C PHE A 186 -0.63 2.72 -4.97
N GLN A 187 -1.07 3.49 -5.94
CA GLN A 187 -1.77 4.74 -5.67
C GLN A 187 -3.18 4.49 -5.14
N PHE A 188 -3.82 3.44 -5.63
CA PHE A 188 -5.14 2.97 -5.18
C PHE A 188 -5.04 2.20 -3.86
N HIS A 189 -6.21 2.04 -3.21
CA HIS A 189 -6.36 1.38 -1.91
C HIS A 189 -6.78 -0.09 -2.09
N PHE A 190 -5.83 -0.97 -2.36
CA PHE A 190 -6.11 -2.41 -2.47
C PHE A 190 -6.27 -3.09 -1.10
N GLU A 191 -5.81 -2.45 -0.05
CA GLU A 191 -6.02 -2.89 1.34
C GLU A 191 -7.46 -2.68 1.80
N ALA A 192 -8.16 -1.68 1.22
CA ALA A 192 -9.49 -1.29 1.65
C ALA A 192 -10.57 -2.18 1.00
N ASP A 193 -11.06 -3.15 1.75
CA ASP A 193 -12.29 -3.87 1.41
C ASP A 193 -13.53 -2.99 1.63
N THR A 194 -14.68 -3.48 1.22
CA THR A 194 -15.96 -2.78 1.40
C THR A 194 -16.29 -2.48 2.86
N GLY A 195 -15.79 -3.29 3.80
CA GLY A 195 -15.95 -3.05 5.24
C GLY A 195 -15.16 -1.83 5.70
N LEU A 196 -13.88 -1.76 5.31
CA LEU A 196 -13.01 -0.62 5.64
C LEU A 196 -13.48 0.67 4.95
N VAL A 197 -13.96 0.59 3.70
CA VAL A 197 -14.53 1.76 3.00
C VAL A 197 -15.77 2.29 3.72
N ARG A 198 -16.66 1.43 4.24
CA ARG A 198 -17.80 1.88 5.05
C ARG A 198 -17.35 2.56 6.34
N GLN A 199 -16.37 1.97 7.04
CA GLN A 199 -15.79 2.58 8.24
C GLN A 199 -15.19 3.98 7.93
N TRP A 200 -14.42 4.13 6.86
CA TRP A 200 -13.91 5.42 6.44
C TRP A 200 -15.03 6.41 6.07
N SER A 201 -16.09 5.92 5.43
CA SER A 201 -17.24 6.74 5.04
C SER A 201 -17.98 7.34 6.25
N GLU A 202 -17.98 6.64 7.37
CA GLU A 202 -18.51 7.15 8.65
C GLU A 202 -17.52 8.10 9.34
N LEU A 203 -16.28 7.65 9.55
CA LEU A 203 -15.26 8.39 10.30
C LEU A 203 -14.87 9.71 9.63
N PHE A 204 -14.77 9.71 8.31
CA PHE A 204 -14.30 10.85 7.53
C PHE A 204 -15.41 11.52 6.72
N SER A 205 -16.68 11.33 7.15
CA SER A 205 -17.84 11.86 6.42
C SER A 205 -17.77 13.35 6.07
N PRO A 206 -17.25 14.27 6.90
CA PRO A 206 -17.10 15.68 6.51
C PRO A 206 -16.12 15.89 5.35
N LEU A 207 -14.96 15.22 5.39
CA LEU A 207 -13.94 15.30 4.32
C LEU A 207 -14.44 14.70 3.02
N ILE A 208 -15.20 13.61 3.11
CA ILE A 208 -15.78 12.95 1.94
C ILE A 208 -16.86 13.84 1.32
N ALA A 209 -17.70 14.49 2.13
CA ALA A 209 -18.76 15.38 1.64
C ALA A 209 -18.21 16.59 0.88
N GLU A 210 -17.03 17.09 1.20
CA GLU A 210 -16.34 18.13 0.43
C GLU A 210 -15.91 17.67 -0.97
N ARG A 211 -15.65 16.37 -1.14
CA ARG A 211 -15.19 15.76 -2.41
C ARG A 211 -16.36 15.25 -3.25
N ARG A 212 -17.27 14.55 -2.61
CA ARG A 212 -18.42 13.87 -3.21
C ARG A 212 -19.62 13.98 -2.27
N PRO A 213 -20.37 15.10 -2.33
CA PRO A 213 -21.48 15.38 -1.38
C PRO A 213 -22.56 14.29 -1.34
N GLU A 214 -22.78 13.60 -2.47
CA GLU A 214 -23.77 12.53 -2.59
C GLU A 214 -23.28 11.16 -2.08
N TRP A 215 -22.01 11.04 -1.64
CA TRP A 215 -21.39 9.74 -1.32
C TRP A 215 -22.21 8.90 -0.33
N ALA A 216 -22.69 9.51 0.74
CA ALA A 216 -23.48 8.80 1.76
C ALA A 216 -24.78 8.19 1.20
N GLN A 217 -25.36 8.80 0.15
CA GLN A 217 -26.57 8.32 -0.49
C GLN A 217 -26.31 7.20 -1.51
N VAL A 218 -25.13 7.21 -2.15
CA VAL A 218 -24.78 6.27 -3.23
C VAL A 218 -23.86 5.15 -2.79
N LEU A 219 -23.32 5.19 -1.58
CA LEU A 219 -22.32 4.24 -1.08
C LEU A 219 -22.74 2.78 -1.28
N GLU A 220 -23.96 2.41 -0.86
CA GLU A 220 -24.41 1.02 -0.96
C GLU A 220 -24.67 0.59 -2.41
N ASP A 221 -25.07 1.50 -3.28
CA ASP A 221 -25.19 1.23 -4.72
C ASP A 221 -23.79 1.05 -5.36
N GLU A 222 -22.81 1.82 -4.93
CA GLU A 222 -21.41 1.68 -5.36
C GLU A 222 -20.81 0.35 -4.88
N VAL A 223 -21.08 -0.03 -3.62
CA VAL A 223 -20.69 -1.34 -3.07
C VAL A 223 -21.33 -2.47 -3.85
N ALA A 224 -22.62 -2.39 -4.13
CA ALA A 224 -23.35 -3.43 -4.87
C ALA A 224 -22.78 -3.62 -6.29
N ARG A 225 -22.34 -2.54 -6.94
CA ARG A 225 -21.79 -2.58 -8.30
C ARG A 225 -20.34 -3.05 -8.37
N ASN A 226 -19.49 -2.61 -7.45
CA ASN A 226 -18.05 -2.71 -7.56
C ASN A 226 -17.40 -3.55 -6.46
N GLY A 227 -18.03 -3.62 -5.27
CA GLY A 227 -17.40 -4.10 -4.04
C GLY A 227 -16.82 -5.50 -4.15
N ALA A 228 -17.61 -6.46 -4.60
CA ALA A 228 -17.15 -7.85 -4.67
C ALA A 228 -15.94 -8.05 -5.61
N LEU A 229 -15.90 -7.32 -6.73
CA LEU A 229 -14.76 -7.37 -7.65
C LEU A 229 -13.53 -6.68 -7.08
N ALA A 230 -13.72 -5.51 -6.45
CA ALA A 230 -12.65 -4.75 -5.82
C ALA A 230 -12.03 -5.52 -4.64
N ASP A 231 -12.87 -6.09 -3.75
CA ASP A 231 -12.42 -6.90 -2.61
C ASP A 231 -11.63 -8.12 -3.08
N SER A 232 -12.11 -8.80 -4.13
CA SER A 232 -11.41 -9.95 -4.72
C SER A 232 -10.06 -9.55 -5.32
N ALA A 233 -10.00 -8.44 -6.05
CA ALA A 233 -8.76 -7.94 -6.64
C ALA A 233 -7.77 -7.51 -5.54
N GLY A 234 -8.21 -6.76 -4.55
CA GLY A 234 -7.38 -6.29 -3.45
C GLY A 234 -6.79 -7.43 -2.63
N LEU A 235 -7.59 -8.43 -2.25
CA LEU A 235 -7.10 -9.60 -1.52
C LEU A 235 -6.12 -10.44 -2.36
N SER A 236 -6.35 -10.52 -3.67
CA SER A 236 -5.42 -11.20 -4.59
C SER A 236 -4.08 -10.47 -4.65
N ILE A 237 -4.07 -9.13 -4.72
CA ILE A 237 -2.86 -8.31 -4.66
C ILE A 237 -2.12 -8.53 -3.34
N ALA A 238 -2.84 -8.45 -2.22
CA ALA A 238 -2.27 -8.61 -0.88
C ALA A 238 -1.57 -9.97 -0.71
N ARG A 239 -2.25 -11.06 -1.08
CA ARG A 239 -1.70 -12.42 -1.01
C ARG A 239 -0.50 -12.62 -1.94
N ALA A 240 -0.59 -12.10 -3.17
CA ALA A 240 0.49 -12.19 -4.13
C ALA A 240 1.72 -11.38 -3.68
N TRP A 241 1.53 -10.21 -3.07
CA TRP A 241 2.63 -9.43 -2.50
C TRP A 241 3.27 -10.16 -1.31
N VAL A 242 2.48 -10.69 -0.37
CA VAL A 242 3.01 -11.48 0.76
C VAL A 242 3.81 -12.68 0.26
N ALA A 243 3.42 -13.32 -0.84
CA ALA A 243 4.17 -14.42 -1.44
C ALA A 243 5.54 -13.99 -2.05
N THR A 244 5.83 -12.68 -2.13
CA THR A 244 7.15 -12.16 -2.55
C THR A 244 8.12 -11.99 -1.38
N ILE A 245 7.66 -12.11 -0.12
CA ILE A 245 8.47 -12.02 1.07
C ILE A 245 9.25 -13.32 1.26
#